data_33e3dee24be0e48004592d6ed1e5be23
#
_entry.id   33e3dee24be0e48004592d6ed1e5be23
#
_cell.length_a   1.000
_cell.length_b   1.000
_cell.length_c   1.000
_cell.angle_alpha   90.00
_cell.angle_beta   90.00
_cell.angle_gamma   90.00
#
_symmetry.space_group_name_H-M   'P 1'
#
loop_
_entity.id
_entity.type
_entity.pdbx_description
1 polymer ?
#
loop_
_entity_poly.entity_id
_entity_poly.type
_entity_poly.pdbx_seq_one_letter_code
_entity_poly.pdbx_strand_id
1 'polypeptide(L)'
;VYPIKIIYAGGIYLNRWKTLIHIAKAIKEINNEGIKFTLDIYTNNVVNKKILKKLNDNTNCFFHKAIPFEQLKKEYLKSDIALHVESFDVKNRLSVRMSFSTKIIDCLDSGCAVMAVCDKKQGGFAYLKKEDAAICIETPKKIKWMLERIYSNPSIINDYKKKALECGIRNHKKNDICKELKMDFERIAYKNDYFTD
;
A
#
# COMPACT_ATOMS: atom_id res chain seq x y z
N VAL A 1 0.22 -23.95 -10.45
CA VAL A 1 0.28 -22.89 -9.43
C VAL A 1 0.20 -21.57 -10.17
N TYR A 2 -0.83 -20.74 -9.91
CA TYR A 2 -0.96 -19.42 -10.52
C TYR A 2 0.01 -18.45 -9.82
N PRO A 3 0.57 -17.46 -10.56
CA PRO A 3 1.45 -16.48 -9.96
C PRO A 3 0.71 -15.63 -8.91
N ILE A 4 1.40 -15.29 -7.83
CA ILE A 4 0.89 -14.36 -6.81
C ILE A 4 0.86 -12.96 -7.43
N LYS A 5 -0.32 -12.34 -7.44
CA LYS A 5 -0.54 -11.03 -8.06
C LYS A 5 -0.41 -9.91 -7.04
N ILE A 6 0.48 -8.99 -7.33
CA ILE A 6 0.73 -7.80 -6.53
C ILE A 6 0.20 -6.58 -7.29
N ILE A 7 -0.57 -5.72 -6.64
CA ILE A 7 -1.11 -4.51 -7.23
C ILE A 7 -0.63 -3.26 -6.47
N TYR A 8 -0.24 -2.23 -7.21
CA TYR A 8 -0.01 -0.89 -6.73
C TYR A 8 -0.91 0.10 -7.46
N ALA A 9 -1.68 0.89 -6.73
CA ALA A 9 -2.48 1.96 -7.30
C ALA A 9 -2.17 3.30 -6.61
N GLY A 10 -1.73 4.29 -7.37
CA GLY A 10 -1.49 5.63 -6.84
C GLY A 10 -0.32 6.38 -7.45
N GLY A 11 -0.06 7.56 -6.90
CA GLY A 11 1.04 8.42 -7.35
C GLY A 11 2.41 7.83 -7.03
N ILE A 12 3.32 7.93 -7.99
CA ILE A 12 4.72 7.48 -7.87
C ILE A 12 5.70 8.65 -7.73
N TYR A 13 5.20 9.88 -7.52
CA TYR A 13 5.98 11.05 -7.14
C TYR A 13 6.71 10.86 -5.80
N LEU A 14 7.51 11.82 -5.37
CA LEU A 14 8.36 11.72 -4.18
C LEU A 14 9.29 10.49 -4.23
N ASN A 15 9.74 10.12 -5.43
CA ASN A 15 10.63 8.97 -5.66
C ASN A 15 10.09 7.59 -5.20
N ARG A 16 8.76 7.44 -5.03
CA ARG A 16 8.14 6.12 -4.77
C ARG A 16 8.45 5.11 -5.87
N TRP A 17 8.63 5.58 -7.11
CA TRP A 17 9.07 4.74 -8.23
C TRP A 17 10.38 4.00 -7.96
N LYS A 18 11.30 4.54 -7.13
CA LYS A 18 12.54 3.84 -6.76
C LYS A 18 12.23 2.59 -5.93
N THR A 19 11.32 2.69 -4.98
CA THR A 19 10.88 1.55 -4.16
C THR A 19 10.18 0.50 -5.03
N LEU A 20 9.33 0.91 -5.97
CA LEU A 20 8.72 0.01 -6.94
C LEU A 20 9.75 -0.69 -7.82
N ILE A 21 10.83 -0.01 -8.24
CA ILE A 21 11.94 -0.64 -8.98
C ILE A 21 12.65 -1.70 -8.13
N HIS A 22 12.84 -1.49 -6.83
CA HIS A 22 13.42 -2.53 -5.96
C HIS A 22 12.51 -3.76 -5.88
N ILE A 23 11.18 -3.57 -5.83
CA ILE A 23 10.21 -4.67 -5.83
C ILE A 23 10.24 -5.39 -7.19
N ALA A 24 10.17 -4.65 -8.30
CA ALA A 24 10.23 -5.20 -9.65
C ALA A 24 11.51 -6.02 -9.89
N LYS A 25 12.66 -5.53 -9.42
CA LYS A 25 13.93 -6.26 -9.49
C LYS A 25 13.89 -7.56 -8.70
N ALA A 26 13.37 -7.53 -7.48
CA ALA A 26 13.24 -8.73 -6.65
C ALA A 26 12.32 -9.78 -7.29
N ILE A 27 11.17 -9.35 -7.84
CA ILE A 27 10.24 -10.22 -8.57
C ILE A 27 10.94 -10.86 -9.76
N LYS A 28 11.65 -10.08 -10.58
CA LYS A 28 12.38 -10.59 -11.74
C LYS A 28 13.44 -11.62 -11.35
N GLU A 29 14.16 -11.40 -10.26
CA GLU A 29 15.15 -12.36 -9.76
C GLU A 29 14.51 -13.68 -9.28
N ILE A 30 13.35 -13.61 -8.63
CA ILE A 30 12.62 -14.79 -8.14
C ILE A 30 11.99 -15.57 -9.30
N ASN A 31 11.58 -14.87 -10.35
CA ASN A 31 10.90 -15.45 -11.51
C ASN A 31 11.88 -16.11 -12.53
N ASN A 32 13.19 -16.17 -12.25
CA ASN A 32 14.16 -16.78 -13.17
C ASN A 32 13.84 -18.24 -13.58
N GLU A 33 13.13 -18.97 -12.70
CA GLU A 33 12.76 -20.38 -12.92
C GLU A 33 11.22 -20.53 -13.13
N GLY A 34 10.58 -19.52 -13.69
CA GLY A 34 9.14 -19.50 -13.93
C GLY A 34 8.44 -18.35 -13.18
N ILE A 35 7.27 -17.96 -13.67
CA ILE A 35 6.54 -16.80 -13.14
C ILE A 35 5.86 -17.17 -11.82
N LYS A 36 6.42 -16.69 -10.71
CA LYS A 36 5.94 -16.87 -9.32
C LYS A 36 5.16 -15.66 -8.83
N PHE A 37 5.53 -14.46 -9.28
CA PHE A 37 4.89 -13.19 -8.95
C PHE A 37 4.67 -12.33 -10.18
N THR A 38 3.61 -11.52 -10.14
CA THR A 38 3.40 -10.39 -11.07
C THR A 38 3.13 -9.11 -10.30
N LEU A 39 3.49 -7.96 -10.89
CA LEU A 39 3.25 -6.64 -10.33
C LEU A 39 2.53 -5.75 -11.35
N ASP A 40 1.30 -5.37 -11.02
CA ASP A 40 0.51 -4.39 -11.76
C ASP A 40 0.60 -3.01 -11.09
N ILE A 41 0.99 -1.98 -11.85
CA ILE A 41 1.17 -0.60 -11.37
C ILE A 41 0.19 0.32 -12.09
N TYR A 42 -0.80 0.85 -11.37
CA TYR A 42 -1.78 1.81 -11.87
C TYR A 42 -1.44 3.22 -11.37
N THR A 43 -1.16 4.15 -12.30
CA THR A 43 -0.78 5.52 -11.94
C THR A 43 -1.13 6.53 -13.03
N ASN A 44 -1.42 7.77 -12.61
CA ASN A 44 -1.57 8.92 -13.52
C ASN A 44 -0.22 9.63 -13.81
N ASN A 45 0.86 9.22 -13.13
CA ASN A 45 2.13 9.89 -13.32
C ASN A 45 2.81 9.44 -14.62
N VAL A 46 3.28 10.41 -15.36
CA VAL A 46 4.16 10.16 -16.51
C VAL A 46 5.59 9.94 -15.99
N VAL A 47 6.23 8.90 -16.46
CA VAL A 47 7.62 8.59 -16.17
C VAL A 47 8.47 8.64 -17.43
N ASN A 48 9.76 8.93 -17.28
CA ASN A 48 10.68 8.86 -18.42
C ASN A 48 10.89 7.41 -18.88
N LYS A 49 11.35 7.25 -20.14
CA LYS A 49 11.57 5.95 -20.76
C LYS A 49 12.47 5.01 -19.94
N LYS A 50 13.48 5.56 -19.22
CA LYS A 50 14.41 4.76 -18.40
C LYS A 50 13.73 4.15 -17.18
N ILE A 51 12.83 4.88 -16.52
CA ILE A 51 12.04 4.40 -15.39
C ILE A 51 11.00 3.41 -15.89
N LEU A 52 10.27 3.75 -16.97
CA LEU A 52 9.25 2.88 -17.55
C LEU A 52 9.83 1.51 -17.90
N LYS A 53 10.99 1.45 -18.56
CA LYS A 53 11.65 0.18 -18.92
C LYS A 53 11.99 -0.71 -17.72
N LYS A 54 12.12 -0.12 -16.50
CA LYS A 54 12.38 -0.86 -15.27
C LYS A 54 11.10 -1.34 -14.57
N LEU A 55 9.97 -0.67 -14.83
CA LEU A 55 8.68 -0.94 -14.21
C LEU A 55 7.68 -1.63 -15.14
N ASN A 56 8.06 -1.84 -16.41
CA ASN A 56 7.23 -2.50 -17.40
C ASN A 56 8.11 -3.38 -18.29
N ASP A 57 8.14 -4.67 -18.03
CA ASP A 57 8.83 -5.65 -18.88
C ASP A 57 7.86 -6.59 -19.61
N ASN A 58 6.55 -6.36 -19.45
CA ASN A 58 5.44 -7.13 -20.05
C ASN A 58 5.46 -8.64 -19.71
N THR A 59 6.20 -9.02 -18.68
CA THR A 59 6.29 -10.42 -18.23
C THR A 59 6.09 -10.52 -16.71
N ASN A 60 6.84 -9.71 -15.97
CA ASN A 60 6.81 -9.71 -14.51
C ASN A 60 6.09 -8.47 -13.96
N CYS A 61 6.24 -7.35 -14.66
CA CYS A 61 5.74 -6.06 -14.23
C CYS A 61 5.00 -5.36 -15.38
N PHE A 62 3.84 -4.83 -15.06
CA PHE A 62 2.93 -4.17 -15.99
C PHE A 62 2.61 -2.76 -15.50
N PHE A 63 2.85 -1.77 -16.35
CA PHE A 63 2.63 -0.36 -16.03
C PHE A 63 1.40 0.15 -16.78
N HIS A 64 0.38 0.53 -16.04
CA HIS A 64 -0.91 0.94 -16.56
C HIS A 64 -1.18 2.42 -16.27
N LYS A 65 -2.00 3.05 -17.10
CA LYS A 65 -2.66 4.30 -16.73
C LYS A 65 -3.64 4.05 -15.59
N ALA A 66 -3.85 5.07 -14.76
CA ALA A 66 -4.90 4.96 -13.74
C ALA A 66 -6.27 4.76 -14.40
N ILE A 67 -7.09 3.98 -13.74
CA ILE A 67 -8.44 3.61 -14.13
C ILE A 67 -9.43 4.15 -13.09
N PRO A 68 -10.72 4.29 -13.45
CA PRO A 68 -11.77 4.66 -12.50
C PRO A 68 -11.81 3.72 -11.29
N PHE A 69 -12.20 4.26 -10.14
CA PHE A 69 -12.18 3.52 -8.87
C PHE A 69 -12.98 2.21 -8.90
N GLU A 70 -14.13 2.19 -9.55
CA GLU A 70 -14.95 0.97 -9.69
C GLU A 70 -14.25 -0.13 -10.52
N GLN A 71 -13.43 0.25 -11.50
CA GLN A 71 -12.62 -0.71 -12.24
C GLN A 71 -11.43 -1.17 -11.40
N LEU A 72 -10.81 -0.24 -10.64
CA LEU A 72 -9.70 -0.57 -9.76
C LEU A 72 -10.10 -1.56 -8.67
N LYS A 73 -11.32 -1.46 -8.11
CA LYS A 73 -11.87 -2.46 -7.18
C LYS A 73 -11.88 -3.87 -7.79
N LYS A 74 -12.25 -3.98 -9.07
CA LYS A 74 -12.22 -5.27 -9.76
C LYS A 74 -10.81 -5.84 -9.93
N GLU A 75 -9.82 -4.97 -10.13
CA GLU A 75 -8.42 -5.39 -10.20
C GLU A 75 -7.86 -5.78 -8.82
N TYR A 76 -8.26 -5.09 -7.75
CA TYR A 76 -7.95 -5.54 -6.39
C TYR A 76 -8.51 -6.95 -6.10
N LEU A 77 -9.76 -7.22 -6.48
CA LEU A 77 -10.38 -8.56 -6.28
C LEU A 77 -9.66 -9.69 -7.03
N LYS A 78 -8.90 -9.37 -8.09
CA LYS A 78 -8.09 -10.33 -8.84
C LYS A 78 -6.66 -10.45 -8.32
N SER A 79 -6.31 -9.65 -7.31
CA SER A 79 -4.97 -9.55 -6.76
C SER A 79 -4.88 -10.19 -5.38
N ASP A 80 -3.66 -10.59 -5.01
CA ASP A 80 -3.40 -11.22 -3.72
C ASP A 80 -2.85 -10.22 -2.69
N ILE A 81 -2.03 -9.26 -3.16
CA ILE A 81 -1.31 -8.31 -2.31
C ILE A 81 -1.50 -6.90 -2.85
N ALA A 82 -2.00 -5.99 -2.01
CA ALA A 82 -2.05 -4.55 -2.26
C ALA A 82 -0.82 -3.86 -1.66
N LEU A 83 -0.12 -3.04 -2.47
CA LEU A 83 1.10 -2.36 -2.05
C LEU A 83 0.86 -0.96 -1.51
N HIS A 84 1.42 -0.69 -0.34
CA HIS A 84 1.72 0.65 0.13
C HIS A 84 3.23 0.89 0.12
N VAL A 85 3.70 1.86 -0.65
CA VAL A 85 5.13 2.19 -0.76
C VAL A 85 5.42 3.66 -0.51
N GLU A 86 6.54 3.93 0.15
CA GLU A 86 7.13 5.25 0.27
C GLU A 86 8.61 5.22 -0.13
N SER A 87 9.18 6.41 -0.37
CA SER A 87 10.59 6.52 -0.72
C SER A 87 11.50 6.30 0.48
N PHE A 88 12.65 5.68 0.25
CA PHE A 88 13.74 5.57 1.22
C PHE A 88 14.75 6.72 1.14
N ASP A 89 14.59 7.66 0.19
CA ASP A 89 15.44 8.86 0.11
C ASP A 89 15.25 9.73 1.34
N VAL A 90 16.34 10.23 1.91
CA VAL A 90 16.32 11.04 3.16
C VAL A 90 15.35 12.20 3.08
N LYS A 91 15.41 13.01 2.00
CA LYS A 91 14.52 14.17 1.80
C LYS A 91 13.04 13.77 1.79
N ASN A 92 12.68 12.82 0.95
CA ASN A 92 11.28 12.39 0.82
C ASN A 92 10.76 11.67 2.07
N ARG A 93 11.62 10.87 2.71
CA ARG A 93 11.31 10.20 3.97
C ARG A 93 10.97 11.20 5.09
N LEU A 94 11.72 12.30 5.21
CA LEU A 94 11.44 13.36 6.17
C LEU A 94 10.14 14.10 5.85
N SER A 95 9.89 14.41 4.57
CA SER A 95 8.67 15.11 4.12
C SER A 95 7.38 14.32 4.44
N VAL A 96 7.41 12.99 4.34
CA VAL A 96 6.22 12.14 4.58
C VAL A 96 6.20 11.48 5.95
N ARG A 97 7.15 11.80 6.83
CA ARG A 97 7.32 11.11 8.12
C ARG A 97 6.04 11.10 8.97
N MET A 98 5.37 12.25 9.05
CA MET A 98 4.15 12.43 9.85
C MET A 98 2.87 12.23 9.02
N SER A 99 3.01 11.92 7.73
CA SER A 99 1.86 11.76 6.85
C SER A 99 1.21 10.39 7.00
N PHE A 100 -0.12 10.38 7.04
CA PHE A 100 -0.92 9.17 6.88
C PHE A 100 -1.49 9.17 5.45
N SER A 101 -1.11 8.20 4.65
CA SER A 101 -1.57 8.09 3.27
C SER A 101 -2.99 7.54 3.19
N THR A 102 -3.89 8.25 2.53
CA THR A 102 -5.28 7.79 2.29
C THR A 102 -5.34 6.44 1.56
N LYS A 103 -4.32 6.11 0.75
CA LYS A 103 -4.21 4.80 0.08
C LYS A 103 -4.14 3.61 1.04
N ILE A 104 -3.73 3.83 2.29
CA ILE A 104 -3.75 2.77 3.30
C ILE A 104 -5.17 2.26 3.49
N ILE A 105 -6.15 3.17 3.54
CA ILE A 105 -7.57 2.80 3.69
C ILE A 105 -8.03 1.98 2.49
N ASP A 106 -7.70 2.40 1.27
CA ASP A 106 -8.03 1.65 0.05
C ASP A 106 -7.40 0.25 0.06
N CYS A 107 -6.15 0.13 0.52
CA CYS A 107 -5.49 -1.18 0.66
C CYS A 107 -6.17 -2.07 1.70
N LEU A 108 -6.56 -1.52 2.86
CA LEU A 108 -7.23 -2.27 3.93
C LEU A 108 -8.62 -2.77 3.51
N ASP A 109 -9.33 -2.00 2.66
CA ASP A 109 -10.66 -2.33 2.13
C ASP A 109 -10.63 -3.16 0.84
N SER A 110 -9.44 -3.41 0.29
CA SER A 110 -9.27 -4.05 -1.02
C SER A 110 -9.60 -5.55 -1.07
N GLY A 111 -9.64 -6.22 0.09
CA GLY A 111 -9.71 -7.69 0.18
C GLY A 111 -8.37 -8.40 -0.08
N CYS A 112 -7.30 -7.65 -0.34
CA CYS A 112 -5.93 -8.17 -0.49
C CYS A 112 -5.20 -8.21 0.85
N ALA A 113 -4.12 -9.00 0.94
CA ALA A 113 -3.11 -8.77 1.96
C ALA A 113 -2.42 -7.43 1.70
N VAL A 114 -2.22 -6.63 2.73
CA VAL A 114 -1.48 -5.38 2.57
C VAL A 114 0.02 -5.64 2.76
N MET A 115 0.85 -5.16 1.83
CA MET A 115 2.29 -5.15 1.98
C MET A 115 2.80 -3.71 1.99
N ALA A 116 3.42 -3.29 3.09
CA ALA A 116 3.96 -1.96 3.27
C ALA A 116 5.49 -1.98 3.16
N VAL A 117 6.04 -1.23 2.18
CA VAL A 117 7.48 -1.12 1.93
C VAL A 117 7.90 0.33 2.15
N CYS A 118 8.25 0.68 3.38
CA CYS A 118 8.51 2.04 3.82
C CYS A 118 9.57 2.08 4.93
N ASP A 119 10.11 3.27 5.19
CA ASP A 119 10.92 3.49 6.41
C ASP A 119 10.06 3.31 7.67
N LYS A 120 10.63 2.66 8.68
CA LYS A 120 9.93 2.34 9.95
C LYS A 120 9.41 3.56 10.72
N LYS A 121 9.93 4.75 10.43
CA LYS A 121 9.52 6.02 11.07
C LYS A 121 8.40 6.74 10.32
N GLN A 122 7.92 6.22 9.19
CA GLN A 122 6.80 6.79 8.47
C GLN A 122 5.49 6.47 9.20
N GLY A 123 4.62 7.48 9.39
CA GLY A 123 3.43 7.37 10.24
C GLY A 123 2.47 6.25 9.83
N GLY A 124 2.16 6.14 8.54
CA GLY A 124 1.31 5.07 8.04
C GLY A 124 1.91 3.67 8.19
N PHE A 125 3.24 3.54 8.01
CA PHE A 125 3.93 2.27 8.24
C PHE A 125 3.92 1.88 9.72
N ALA A 126 4.21 2.83 10.63
CA ALA A 126 4.18 2.60 12.06
C ALA A 126 2.77 2.17 12.52
N TYR A 127 1.73 2.81 11.97
CA TYR A 127 0.34 2.43 12.20
C TYR A 127 0.06 1.00 11.75
N LEU A 128 0.33 0.65 10.49
CA LEU A 128 0.09 -0.69 9.95
C LEU A 128 0.83 -1.78 10.74
N LYS A 129 2.06 -1.47 11.20
CA LYS A 129 2.86 -2.38 12.01
C LYS A 129 2.27 -2.54 13.42
N LYS A 130 1.80 -1.46 14.05
CA LYS A 130 1.16 -1.48 15.38
C LYS A 130 -0.13 -2.31 15.36
N GLU A 131 -0.94 -2.13 14.32
CA GLU A 131 -2.21 -2.86 14.14
C GLU A 131 -2.02 -4.30 13.63
N ASP A 132 -0.79 -4.71 13.34
CA ASP A 132 -0.47 -5.99 12.66
C ASP A 132 -1.30 -6.21 11.39
N ALA A 133 -1.57 -5.13 10.65
CA ALA A 133 -2.49 -5.11 9.51
C ALA A 133 -1.79 -5.23 8.15
N ALA A 134 -0.45 -5.34 8.12
CA ALA A 134 0.30 -5.44 6.88
C ALA A 134 1.60 -6.24 7.05
N ILE A 135 2.04 -6.85 5.95
CA ILE A 135 3.39 -7.41 5.81
C ILE A 135 4.36 -6.23 5.70
N CYS A 136 5.08 -5.92 6.78
CA CYS A 136 5.91 -4.73 6.91
C CYS A 136 7.36 -4.99 6.51
N ILE A 137 7.86 -4.25 5.50
CA ILE A 137 9.24 -4.33 4.99
C ILE A 137 9.93 -2.98 5.20
N GLU A 138 10.85 -2.92 6.14
CA GLU A 138 11.51 -1.69 6.61
C GLU A 138 12.67 -1.21 5.72
N THR A 139 13.19 -2.08 4.86
CA THR A 139 14.33 -1.76 3.99
C THR A 139 14.21 -2.48 2.65
N PRO A 140 14.69 -1.88 1.54
CA PRO A 140 14.67 -2.53 0.23
C PRO A 140 15.42 -3.89 0.21
N LYS A 141 16.44 -4.05 1.04
CA LYS A 141 17.23 -5.30 1.11
C LYS A 141 16.42 -6.51 1.55
N LYS A 142 15.34 -6.31 2.30
CA LYS A 142 14.47 -7.38 2.81
C LYS A 142 13.35 -7.78 1.84
N ILE A 143 13.16 -7.06 0.73
CA ILE A 143 12.04 -7.30 -0.21
C ILE A 143 12.11 -8.73 -0.77
N LYS A 144 13.23 -9.10 -1.36
CA LYS A 144 13.41 -10.42 -1.98
C LYS A 144 13.16 -11.55 -0.98
N TRP A 145 13.80 -11.49 0.18
CA TRP A 145 13.62 -12.47 1.25
C TRP A 145 12.15 -12.62 1.68
N MET A 146 11.42 -11.49 1.80
CA MET A 146 10.00 -11.55 2.18
C MET A 146 9.14 -12.17 1.08
N LEU A 147 9.39 -11.84 -0.18
CA LEU A 147 8.68 -12.47 -1.31
C LEU A 147 8.95 -13.97 -1.38
N GLU A 148 10.20 -14.41 -1.22
CA GLU A 148 10.57 -15.83 -1.14
C GLU A 148 9.83 -16.53 0.01
N ARG A 149 9.75 -15.89 1.18
CA ARG A 149 9.01 -16.40 2.34
C ARG A 149 7.52 -16.54 2.05
N ILE A 150 6.90 -15.55 1.40
CA ILE A 150 5.48 -15.60 1.01
C ILE A 150 5.25 -16.73 0.01
N TYR A 151 6.15 -16.91 -0.97
CA TYR A 151 6.03 -17.98 -1.95
C TYR A 151 6.13 -19.35 -1.32
N SER A 152 7.06 -19.53 -0.37
CA SER A 152 7.22 -20.79 0.37
C SER A 152 6.10 -21.06 1.37
N ASN A 153 5.43 -20.03 1.86
CA ASN A 153 4.29 -20.15 2.77
C ASN A 153 3.16 -19.20 2.39
N PRO A 154 2.31 -19.59 1.43
CA PRO A 154 1.20 -18.75 0.96
C PRO A 154 0.12 -18.46 2.02
N SER A 155 0.08 -19.19 3.14
CA SER A 155 -0.87 -18.91 4.24
C SER A 155 -0.68 -17.50 4.80
N ILE A 156 0.52 -16.95 4.71
CA ILE A 156 0.82 -15.56 5.10
C ILE A 156 -0.13 -14.56 4.39
N ILE A 157 -0.45 -14.80 3.12
CA ILE A 157 -1.38 -13.95 2.38
C ILE A 157 -2.77 -13.99 3.01
N ASN A 158 -3.29 -15.19 3.28
CA ASN A 158 -4.63 -15.35 3.86
C ASN A 158 -4.71 -14.73 5.25
N ASP A 159 -3.68 -14.89 6.07
CA ASP A 159 -3.60 -14.30 7.40
C ASP A 159 -3.65 -12.76 7.34
N TYR A 160 -2.87 -12.17 6.44
CA TYR A 160 -2.85 -10.71 6.30
C TYR A 160 -4.03 -10.13 5.51
N LYS A 161 -4.71 -10.90 4.65
CA LYS A 161 -6.02 -10.51 4.10
C LYS A 161 -7.04 -10.31 5.22
N LYS A 162 -7.12 -11.26 6.15
CA LYS A 162 -8.03 -11.19 7.30
C LYS A 162 -7.68 -10.01 8.22
N LYS A 163 -6.41 -9.89 8.63
CA LYS A 163 -5.94 -8.81 9.52
C LYS A 163 -6.16 -7.42 8.92
N ALA A 164 -5.89 -7.24 7.63
CA ALA A 164 -6.13 -5.99 6.92
C ALA A 164 -7.60 -5.59 6.94
N LEU A 165 -8.49 -6.51 6.58
CA LEU A 165 -9.93 -6.28 6.59
C LEU A 165 -10.46 -5.95 7.99
N GLU A 166 -10.06 -6.72 9.01
CA GLU A 166 -10.44 -6.47 10.41
C GLU A 166 -9.97 -5.09 10.90
N CYS A 167 -8.75 -4.68 10.54
CA CYS A 167 -8.23 -3.35 10.84
C CYS A 167 -9.04 -2.25 10.14
N GLY A 168 -9.36 -2.43 8.86
CA GLY A 168 -10.19 -1.50 8.10
C GLY A 168 -11.58 -1.33 8.71
N ILE A 169 -12.25 -2.42 9.04
CA ILE A 169 -13.58 -2.41 9.67
C ILE A 169 -13.53 -1.75 11.06
N ARG A 170 -12.52 -2.05 11.87
CA ARG A 170 -12.41 -1.52 13.24
C ARG A 170 -12.10 -0.03 13.28
N ASN A 171 -11.16 0.43 12.43
CA ASN A 171 -10.57 1.76 12.59
C ASN A 171 -10.96 2.77 11.50
N HIS A 172 -11.56 2.32 10.38
CA HIS A 172 -11.77 3.17 9.21
C HIS A 172 -13.20 3.14 8.66
N LYS A 173 -14.18 2.76 9.46
CA LYS A 173 -15.58 2.81 9.08
C LYS A 173 -16.04 4.26 8.96
N LYS A 174 -16.30 4.71 7.73
CA LYS A 174 -16.67 6.10 7.43
C LYS A 174 -17.80 6.63 8.30
N ASN A 175 -18.86 5.82 8.49
CA ASN A 175 -20.02 6.24 9.27
C ASN A 175 -19.69 6.49 10.75
N ASP A 176 -18.83 5.65 11.33
CA ASP A 176 -18.43 5.77 12.74
C ASP A 176 -17.55 7.01 12.92
N ILE A 177 -16.57 7.22 12.01
CA ILE A 177 -15.71 8.41 12.01
C ILE A 177 -16.54 9.70 11.83
N CYS A 178 -17.49 9.72 10.88
CA CYS A 178 -18.35 10.89 10.67
C CYS A 178 -19.22 11.18 11.89
N LYS A 179 -19.69 10.14 12.59
CA LYS A 179 -20.50 10.29 13.81
C LYS A 179 -19.66 10.88 14.96
N GLU A 180 -18.46 10.35 15.19
CA GLU A 180 -17.54 10.87 16.21
C GLU A 180 -17.16 12.32 15.93
N LEU A 181 -16.82 12.64 14.69
CA LEU A 181 -16.47 14.00 14.27
C LEU A 181 -17.63 14.98 14.52
N LYS A 182 -18.86 14.58 14.17
CA LYS A 182 -20.05 15.39 14.43
C LYS A 182 -20.24 15.65 15.93
N MET A 183 -20.12 14.62 16.76
CA MET A 183 -20.21 14.75 18.22
C MET A 183 -19.13 15.68 18.80
N ASP A 184 -17.90 15.62 18.27
CA ASP A 184 -16.82 16.50 18.69
C ASP A 184 -17.08 17.97 18.30
N PHE A 185 -17.59 18.22 17.07
CA PHE A 185 -17.99 19.57 16.68
C PHE A 185 -19.14 20.14 17.53
N GLU A 186 -20.15 19.34 17.81
CA GLU A 186 -21.25 19.74 18.69
C GLU A 186 -20.72 20.07 20.10
N ARG A 187 -19.84 19.25 20.66
CA ARG A 187 -19.21 19.49 21.97
C ARG A 187 -18.42 20.80 22.01
N ILE A 188 -17.68 21.12 20.94
CA ILE A 188 -16.93 22.38 20.84
C ILE A 188 -17.85 23.57 20.72
N ALA A 189 -18.90 23.48 19.89
CA ALA A 189 -19.89 24.55 19.72
C ALA A 189 -20.58 24.89 21.04
N TYR A 190 -21.09 23.88 21.75
CA TYR A 190 -21.75 24.11 23.06
C TYR A 190 -20.79 24.62 24.16
N LYS A 191 -19.49 24.34 24.10
CA LYS A 191 -18.52 24.93 25.05
C LYS A 191 -18.28 26.42 24.82
N ASN A 192 -18.44 26.91 23.58
CA ASN A 192 -18.26 28.34 23.28
C ASN A 192 -19.47 29.20 23.67
N ASP A 193 -20.65 28.62 23.85
CA ASP A 193 -21.84 29.36 24.33
C ASP A 193 -21.74 29.80 25.82
N TYR A 194 -20.76 29.30 26.56
CA TYR A 194 -20.48 29.72 27.96
C TYR A 194 -19.47 30.89 28.08
N PHE A 195 -18.98 31.46 27.00
CA PHE A 195 -18.02 32.58 26.99
C PHE A 195 -18.62 33.89 26.42
N THR A 196 -19.93 33.99 26.27
CA THR A 196 -20.64 35.22 25.86
C THR A 196 -21.52 35.70 27.00
N ASP A 197 -20.88 36.15 28.12
CA ASP A 197 -21.44 37.05 29.12
C ASP A 197 -20.36 38.02 29.59
#